data_6ea608dde733dda8796e2fcd345159eb
#
_entry.id   6ea608dde733dda8796e2fcd345159eb
#
_cell.length_a   1.000
_cell.length_b   1.000
_cell.length_c   1.000
_cell.angle_alpha   90.00
_cell.angle_beta   90.00
_cell.angle_gamma   90.00
#
_symmetry.space_group_name_H-M   'P 1'
#
loop_
_entity.id
_entity.type
_entity.pdbx_description
1 polymer ?
#
loop_
_entity_poly.entity_id
_entity_poly.type
_entity_poly.pdbx_seq_one_letter_code
_entity_poly.pdbx_strand_id
1 'polypeptide(L)'
;TETDRNRAIENAAAGLQQLNRNDFVVIHKNPQNYSTESSENIVNPIGFYAKRLDVNVHFIGCRGLYKKNIEQAVSMISSNIHTKNVIYVGNAVSAAAITENEKEIGVIQADIGGGTISFTVYDAGKQLISQGISDGGDYITNSIAREFAIPKQSAEELKLKYGIASPDIIPDDQKNYQLKVEVPTQFSNQTEEVTITLGELSAVIYRCLGSMFELLFQRITSHGKSFLKSLDIGAGVVLTGGTAMLRGIDTVLSDYINYYTQNPANEFLHCNSKVRIGVPVGLRMCDDIRIPNELRSSMAPGIVARPDQAVVFGLLRVAKFDNLEQYSNSRSRNDDSDEVGKGFLGNFKNWMKREL
;
A
#
# COMPACT_ATOMS: atom_id res chain seq x y z
N THR A 1 15.58 -13.00 27.30
CA THR A 1 14.53 -13.97 26.96
C THR A 1 13.51 -13.34 26.02
N GLU A 2 12.64 -14.15 25.42
CA GLU A 2 11.52 -13.65 24.60
C GLU A 2 10.56 -12.77 25.40
N THR A 3 10.31 -13.12 26.65
CA THR A 3 9.49 -12.34 27.58
C THR A 3 10.07 -10.94 27.81
N ASP A 4 11.39 -10.81 27.96
CA ASP A 4 12.07 -9.53 28.17
C ASP A 4 12.00 -8.66 26.91
N ARG A 5 12.19 -9.27 25.72
CA ARG A 5 12.01 -8.59 24.44
C ARG A 5 10.61 -8.01 24.29
N ASN A 6 9.59 -8.84 24.53
CA ASN A 6 8.19 -8.43 24.40
C ASN A 6 7.84 -7.34 25.45
N ARG A 7 8.33 -7.47 26.66
CA ARG A 7 8.15 -6.45 27.71
C ARG A 7 8.79 -5.10 27.34
N ALA A 8 9.97 -5.10 26.72
CA ALA A 8 10.60 -3.87 26.24
C ALA A 8 9.74 -3.15 25.18
N ILE A 9 9.18 -3.91 24.22
CA ILE A 9 8.28 -3.37 23.18
C ILE A 9 6.97 -2.82 23.79
N GLU A 10 6.37 -3.54 24.74
CA GLU A 10 5.15 -3.08 25.42
C GLU A 10 5.39 -1.81 26.27
N ASN A 11 6.52 -1.71 26.95
CA ASN A 11 6.91 -0.52 27.69
C ASN A 11 7.08 0.69 26.77
N ALA A 12 7.69 0.51 25.59
CA ALA A 12 7.82 1.56 24.58
C ALA A 12 6.44 2.01 24.07
N ALA A 13 5.51 1.08 23.83
CA ALA A 13 4.14 1.38 23.41
C ALA A 13 3.35 2.14 24.51
N ALA A 14 3.49 1.74 25.76
CA ALA A 14 2.86 2.42 26.90
C ALA A 14 3.37 3.86 27.06
N GLY A 15 4.67 4.08 26.88
CA GLY A 15 5.28 5.42 26.87
C GLY A 15 4.70 6.31 25.77
N LEU A 16 4.52 5.78 24.58
CA LEU A 16 3.90 6.51 23.46
C LEU A 16 2.45 6.90 23.75
N GLN A 17 1.66 6.00 24.34
CA GLN A 17 0.26 6.28 24.71
C GLN A 17 0.12 7.38 25.74
N GLN A 18 1.04 7.48 26.71
CA GLN A 18 1.06 8.55 27.71
C GLN A 18 1.38 9.93 27.09
N LEU A 19 2.21 9.97 26.05
CA LEU A 19 2.58 11.19 25.34
C LEU A 19 1.45 11.67 24.41
N ASN A 20 0.69 10.76 23.82
CA ASN A 20 -0.38 11.06 22.88
C ASN A 20 -1.75 11.13 23.58
N ARG A 21 -2.16 12.34 23.96
CA ARG A 21 -3.48 12.61 24.59
C ARG A 21 -4.68 12.49 23.64
N ASN A 22 -4.48 12.31 22.35
CA ASN A 22 -5.51 12.37 21.32
C ASN A 22 -5.82 10.96 20.78
N ASP A 23 -6.79 10.25 21.32
CA ASP A 23 -7.49 9.07 20.71
C ASP A 23 -6.67 8.27 19.68
N PHE A 24 -5.34 8.20 19.87
CA PHE A 24 -4.40 7.50 19.00
C PHE A 24 -4.30 6.05 19.46
N VAL A 25 -4.53 5.12 18.51
CA VAL A 25 -4.43 3.68 18.75
C VAL A 25 -3.29 3.13 17.93
N VAL A 26 -2.34 2.46 18.58
CA VAL A 26 -1.26 1.73 17.92
C VAL A 26 -1.85 0.46 17.29
N ILE A 27 -1.63 0.27 15.99
CA ILE A 27 -2.07 -0.91 15.23
C ILE A 27 -0.89 -1.83 14.89
N HIS A 28 0.34 -1.30 14.73
CA HIS A 28 1.54 -2.09 14.53
C HIS A 28 2.68 -1.61 15.43
N LYS A 29 3.49 -2.55 15.90
CA LYS A 29 4.69 -2.37 16.70
C LYS A 29 5.82 -3.10 15.99
N ASN A 30 6.64 -2.38 15.23
CA ASN A 30 7.71 -2.94 14.41
C ASN A 30 9.07 -2.64 15.04
N PRO A 31 9.66 -3.55 15.85
CA PRO A 31 10.99 -3.34 16.41
C PRO A 31 12.03 -3.25 15.30
N GLN A 32 12.91 -2.26 15.39
CA GLN A 32 13.92 -1.97 14.39
C GLN A 32 15.30 -2.53 14.79
N ASN A 33 15.70 -2.24 16.01
CA ASN A 33 16.91 -2.75 16.60
C ASN A 33 16.82 -2.72 18.12
N TYR A 34 17.72 -3.46 18.75
CA TYR A 34 17.89 -3.51 20.19
C TYR A 34 19.30 -3.08 20.55
N SER A 35 19.49 -2.61 21.78
CA SER A 35 20.78 -2.35 22.34
C SER A 35 20.84 -2.75 23.83
N THR A 36 22.02 -3.02 24.29
CA THR A 36 22.36 -3.34 25.67
C THR A 36 23.43 -2.37 26.16
N GLU A 37 23.83 -2.46 27.41
CA GLU A 37 24.94 -1.67 27.95
C GLU A 37 26.29 -1.92 27.25
N SER A 38 26.42 -3.04 26.52
CA SER A 38 27.68 -3.46 25.88
C SER A 38 27.62 -3.58 24.36
N SER A 39 26.44 -3.55 23.76
CA SER A 39 26.26 -3.79 22.33
C SER A 39 25.11 -2.97 21.77
N GLU A 40 25.30 -2.41 20.58
CA GLU A 40 24.29 -1.65 19.83
C GLU A 40 23.88 -2.38 18.54
N ASN A 41 22.77 -1.97 17.95
CA ASN A 41 22.25 -2.48 16.67
C ASN A 41 22.00 -4.00 16.64
N ILE A 42 21.60 -4.57 17.75
CA ILE A 42 21.27 -6.00 17.85
C ILE A 42 19.95 -6.26 17.11
N VAL A 43 19.95 -7.20 16.15
CA VAL A 43 18.75 -7.59 15.41
C VAL A 43 17.86 -8.51 16.26
N ASN A 44 18.44 -9.48 16.93
CA ASN A 44 17.74 -10.39 17.85
C ASN A 44 18.44 -10.45 19.20
N PRO A 45 17.82 -9.91 20.28
CA PRO A 45 18.44 -9.87 21.60
C PRO A 45 18.29 -11.19 22.38
N ILE A 46 17.59 -12.19 21.87
CA ILE A 46 17.37 -13.47 22.56
C ILE A 46 18.71 -14.21 22.69
N GLY A 47 19.04 -14.60 23.92
CA GLY A 47 20.31 -15.27 24.23
C GLY A 47 21.42 -14.33 24.72
N PHE A 48 21.25 -13.01 24.58
CA PHE A 48 22.17 -12.04 25.19
C PHE A 48 21.97 -11.96 26.70
N TYR A 49 23.07 -11.90 27.42
CA TYR A 49 23.06 -11.61 28.87
C TYR A 49 23.31 -10.11 29.07
N ALA A 50 22.34 -9.40 29.59
CA ALA A 50 22.41 -7.97 29.82
C ALA A 50 21.51 -7.56 31.00
N LYS A 51 21.85 -6.47 31.69
CA LYS A 51 21.05 -5.89 32.76
C LYS A 51 19.98 -4.94 32.23
N ARG A 52 20.24 -4.36 31.05
CA ARG A 52 19.36 -3.41 30.36
C ARG A 52 19.17 -3.81 28.92
N LEU A 53 17.93 -3.69 28.46
CA LEU A 53 17.55 -3.89 27.05
C LEU A 53 16.77 -2.66 26.59
N ASP A 54 17.35 -1.93 25.64
CA ASP A 54 16.69 -0.84 24.94
C ASP A 54 16.21 -1.33 23.57
N VAL A 55 15.11 -0.77 23.08
CA VAL A 55 14.52 -1.10 21.78
C VAL A 55 14.09 0.14 21.04
N ASN A 56 14.44 0.23 19.77
CA ASN A 56 13.85 1.20 18.84
C ASN A 56 12.66 0.54 18.15
N VAL A 57 11.49 1.17 18.21
CA VAL A 57 10.25 0.62 17.64
C VAL A 57 9.63 1.64 16.71
N HIS A 58 9.34 1.22 15.48
CA HIS A 58 8.48 1.97 14.57
C HIS A 58 7.03 1.64 14.88
N PHE A 59 6.28 2.62 15.36
CA PHE A 59 4.86 2.48 15.67
C PHE A 59 4.02 3.01 14.52
N ILE A 60 3.06 2.21 14.09
CA ILE A 60 2.01 2.65 13.17
C ILE A 60 0.70 2.70 13.95
N GLY A 61 0.01 3.82 13.88
CA GLY A 61 -1.25 3.99 14.54
C GLY A 61 -2.24 4.85 13.77
N CYS A 62 -3.45 4.88 14.25
CA CYS A 62 -4.53 5.68 13.70
C CYS A 62 -5.40 6.28 14.82
N ARG A 63 -6.28 7.19 14.46
CA ARG A 63 -7.32 7.63 15.39
C ARG A 63 -8.26 6.47 15.72
N GLY A 64 -8.59 6.28 17.00
CA GLY A 64 -9.45 5.20 17.45
C GLY A 64 -10.82 5.18 16.77
N LEU A 65 -11.33 6.37 16.41
CA LEU A 65 -12.57 6.48 15.63
C LEU A 65 -12.50 5.75 14.30
N TYR A 66 -11.38 5.86 13.55
CA TYR A 66 -11.24 5.16 12.27
C TYR A 66 -11.22 3.64 12.45
N LYS A 67 -10.50 3.16 13.47
CA LYS A 67 -10.49 1.73 13.80
C LYS A 67 -11.90 1.24 14.12
N LYS A 68 -12.64 1.95 14.99
CA LYS A 68 -14.01 1.61 15.36
C LYS A 68 -14.97 1.61 14.15
N ASN A 69 -14.82 2.58 13.23
CA ASN A 69 -15.65 2.64 12.02
C ASN A 69 -15.41 1.42 11.11
N ILE A 70 -14.16 0.96 10.96
CA ILE A 70 -13.84 -0.24 10.20
C ILE A 70 -14.44 -1.48 10.88
N GLU A 71 -14.27 -1.62 12.20
CA GLU A 71 -14.83 -2.73 12.98
C GLU A 71 -16.35 -2.77 12.88
N GLN A 72 -17.01 -1.61 12.97
CA GLN A 72 -18.45 -1.48 12.81
C GLN A 72 -18.90 -1.86 11.39
N ALA A 73 -18.22 -1.35 10.35
CA ALA A 73 -18.57 -1.68 8.97
C ALA A 73 -18.47 -3.20 8.70
N VAL A 74 -17.45 -3.87 9.23
CA VAL A 74 -17.32 -5.32 9.13
C VAL A 74 -18.44 -6.04 9.89
N SER A 75 -18.81 -5.59 11.09
CA SER A 75 -19.88 -6.20 11.89
C SER A 75 -21.27 -6.05 11.25
N MET A 76 -21.47 -5.02 10.40
CA MET A 76 -22.72 -4.83 9.64
C MET A 76 -22.92 -5.87 8.53
N ILE A 77 -21.85 -6.55 8.08
CA ILE A 77 -21.97 -7.62 7.07
C ILE A 77 -22.66 -8.86 7.68
N SER A 78 -22.26 -9.22 8.90
CA SER A 78 -22.88 -10.31 9.67
C SER A 78 -22.48 -10.17 11.14
N SER A 79 -23.42 -10.44 12.05
CA SER A 79 -23.17 -10.49 13.50
C SER A 79 -22.14 -11.54 13.93
N ASN A 80 -21.88 -12.54 13.07
CA ASN A 80 -20.92 -13.61 13.33
C ASN A 80 -19.51 -13.30 12.81
N ILE A 81 -19.32 -12.16 12.15
CA ILE A 81 -18.01 -11.73 11.62
C ILE A 81 -17.42 -10.71 12.58
N HIS A 82 -16.23 -10.99 13.07
CA HIS A 82 -15.49 -10.11 13.97
C HIS A 82 -14.13 -9.73 13.38
N THR A 83 -13.76 -8.47 13.51
CA THR A 83 -12.44 -7.99 13.12
C THR A 83 -11.40 -8.51 14.10
N LYS A 84 -10.47 -9.34 13.64
CA LYS A 84 -9.36 -9.84 14.47
C LYS A 84 -8.27 -8.78 14.59
N ASN A 85 -7.81 -8.25 13.45
CA ASN A 85 -6.75 -7.26 13.37
C ASN A 85 -7.09 -6.18 12.35
N VAL A 86 -6.58 -4.97 12.57
CA VAL A 86 -6.55 -3.89 11.57
C VAL A 86 -5.10 -3.73 11.11
N ILE A 87 -4.89 -3.78 9.81
CA ILE A 87 -3.56 -3.79 9.20
C ILE A 87 -3.41 -2.53 8.34
N TYR A 88 -2.28 -1.85 8.49
CA TYR A 88 -1.91 -0.72 7.65
C TYR A 88 -1.71 -1.18 6.19
N VAL A 89 -2.26 -0.42 5.25
CA VAL A 89 -2.20 -0.75 3.80
C VAL A 89 -0.77 -1.01 3.34
N GLY A 90 0.19 -0.16 3.74
CA GLY A 90 1.59 -0.34 3.38
C GLY A 90 2.17 -1.68 3.84
N ASN A 91 1.79 -2.17 5.03
CA ASN A 91 2.23 -3.49 5.51
C ASN A 91 1.60 -4.63 4.70
N ALA A 92 0.33 -4.51 4.35
CA ALA A 92 -0.34 -5.50 3.50
C ALA A 92 0.32 -5.55 2.11
N VAL A 93 0.49 -4.39 1.46
CA VAL A 93 1.12 -4.30 0.14
C VAL A 93 2.56 -4.82 0.17
N SER A 94 3.34 -4.46 1.20
CA SER A 94 4.70 -4.96 1.36
C SER A 94 4.74 -6.48 1.44
N ALA A 95 3.81 -7.10 2.16
CA ALA A 95 3.71 -8.56 2.23
C ALA A 95 3.37 -9.19 0.87
N ALA A 96 2.68 -8.50 -0.02
CA ALA A 96 2.27 -9.02 -1.34
C ALA A 96 3.28 -8.76 -2.45
N ALA A 97 3.88 -7.55 -2.48
CA ALA A 97 4.53 -7.02 -3.67
C ALA A 97 6.01 -6.63 -3.47
N ILE A 98 6.53 -6.69 -2.24
CA ILE A 98 7.93 -6.36 -1.93
C ILE A 98 8.68 -7.61 -1.49
N THR A 99 9.89 -7.80 -2.00
CA THR A 99 10.76 -8.89 -1.58
C THR A 99 11.63 -8.47 -0.38
N GLU A 100 12.08 -9.45 0.41
CA GLU A 100 13.01 -9.16 1.53
C GLU A 100 14.30 -8.53 1.04
N ASN A 101 14.81 -8.96 -0.13
CA ASN A 101 16.01 -8.36 -0.72
C ASN A 101 15.81 -6.86 -1.08
N GLU A 102 14.64 -6.46 -1.58
CA GLU A 102 14.34 -5.05 -1.82
C GLU A 102 14.29 -4.25 -0.52
N LYS A 103 13.75 -4.83 0.57
CA LYS A 103 13.77 -4.17 1.89
C LYS A 103 15.18 -3.97 2.41
N GLU A 104 16.07 -4.96 2.22
CA GLU A 104 17.48 -4.87 2.64
C GLU A 104 18.26 -3.80 1.84
N ILE A 105 18.02 -3.72 0.53
CA ILE A 105 18.69 -2.74 -0.35
C ILE A 105 18.14 -1.33 -0.16
N GLY A 106 16.94 -1.21 0.42
CA GLY A 106 16.18 0.03 0.54
C GLY A 106 15.19 0.23 -0.60
N VAL A 107 13.90 0.40 -0.25
CA VAL A 107 12.80 0.55 -1.20
C VAL A 107 11.72 1.49 -0.69
N ILE A 108 11.19 2.33 -1.57
CA ILE A 108 9.96 3.06 -1.36
C ILE A 108 8.82 2.25 -1.99
N GLN A 109 7.85 1.85 -1.18
CA GLN A 109 6.60 1.29 -1.66
C GLN A 109 5.52 2.36 -1.58
N ALA A 110 4.82 2.62 -2.68
CA ALA A 110 3.70 3.55 -2.74
C ALA A 110 2.48 2.89 -3.38
N ASP A 111 1.38 2.86 -2.63
CA ASP A 111 0.06 2.39 -3.08
C ASP A 111 -0.79 3.60 -3.42
N ILE A 112 -1.05 3.83 -4.71
CA ILE A 112 -1.82 4.96 -5.21
C ILE A 112 -3.23 4.49 -5.54
N GLY A 113 -4.11 4.61 -4.55
CA GLY A 113 -5.53 4.32 -4.67
C GLY A 113 -6.32 5.44 -5.34
N GLY A 114 -7.66 5.39 -5.21
CA GLY A 114 -8.55 6.46 -5.69
C GLY A 114 -8.41 7.74 -4.86
N GLY A 115 -8.56 7.65 -3.54
CA GLY A 115 -8.57 8.82 -2.65
C GLY A 115 -7.29 9.02 -1.82
N THR A 116 -6.34 8.10 -1.85
CA THR A 116 -5.15 8.16 -0.99
C THR A 116 -3.92 7.59 -1.66
N ILE A 117 -2.74 8.12 -1.26
CA ILE A 117 -1.45 7.48 -1.47
C ILE A 117 -0.97 6.99 -0.11
N SER A 118 -0.79 5.69 0.04
CA SER A 118 -0.18 5.09 1.23
C SER A 118 1.23 4.65 0.89
N PHE A 119 2.22 5.09 1.66
CA PHE A 119 3.60 4.73 1.35
C PHE A 119 4.36 4.22 2.58
N THR A 120 5.33 3.36 2.30
CA THR A 120 6.23 2.78 3.28
C THR A 120 7.64 2.82 2.74
N VAL A 121 8.59 3.20 3.58
CA VAL A 121 10.00 3.25 3.23
C VAL A 121 10.76 2.23 4.06
N TYR A 122 11.51 1.39 3.38
CA TYR A 122 12.42 0.42 4.00
C TYR A 122 13.86 0.80 3.65
N ASP A 123 14.75 0.56 4.60
CA ASP A 123 16.19 0.64 4.42
C ASP A 123 16.87 -0.33 5.39
N ALA A 124 17.85 -1.10 4.91
CA ALA A 124 18.54 -2.15 5.65
C ALA A 124 17.56 -3.11 6.38
N GLY A 125 16.49 -3.55 5.69
CA GLY A 125 15.44 -4.43 6.20
C GLY A 125 14.47 -3.79 7.20
N LYS A 126 14.67 -2.52 7.56
CA LYS A 126 13.88 -1.81 8.57
C LYS A 126 12.81 -0.94 7.92
N GLN A 127 11.61 -0.97 8.50
CA GLN A 127 10.52 -0.07 8.12
C GLN A 127 10.69 1.27 8.82
N LEU A 128 11.17 2.28 8.09
CA LEU A 128 11.56 3.57 8.68
C LEU A 128 10.44 4.60 8.66
N ILE A 129 9.66 4.65 7.57
CA ILE A 129 8.58 5.63 7.38
C ILE A 129 7.33 4.90 6.92
N SER A 130 6.18 5.27 7.48
CA SER A 130 4.86 4.77 7.08
C SER A 130 3.86 5.89 7.20
N GLN A 131 3.29 6.33 6.08
CA GLN A 131 2.40 7.48 6.06
C GLN A 131 1.34 7.36 4.95
N GLY A 132 0.23 8.09 5.12
CA GLY A 132 -0.79 8.30 4.11
C GLY A 132 -0.90 9.76 3.70
N ILE A 133 -1.24 10.00 2.44
CA ILE A 133 -1.55 11.30 1.85
C ILE A 133 -2.97 11.23 1.32
N SER A 134 -3.79 12.26 1.57
CA SER A 134 -5.20 12.29 1.14
C SER A 134 -5.36 12.78 -0.30
N ASP A 135 -4.51 12.26 -1.20
CA ASP A 135 -4.57 12.46 -2.63
C ASP A 135 -4.41 11.12 -3.35
N GLY A 136 -4.99 10.98 -4.53
CA GLY A 136 -4.95 9.74 -5.30
C GLY A 136 -5.53 9.93 -6.71
N GLY A 137 -5.98 8.84 -7.33
CA GLY A 137 -6.56 8.87 -8.67
C GLY A 137 -7.75 9.79 -8.84
N ASP A 138 -8.51 10.05 -7.75
CA ASP A 138 -9.62 11.00 -7.74
C ASP A 138 -9.17 12.45 -7.94
N TYR A 139 -7.97 12.82 -7.50
CA TYR A 139 -7.40 14.13 -7.78
C TYR A 139 -7.19 14.32 -9.29
N ILE A 140 -6.70 13.29 -9.99
CA ILE A 140 -6.56 13.30 -11.46
C ILE A 140 -7.95 13.42 -12.11
N THR A 141 -8.92 12.60 -11.70
CA THR A 141 -10.30 12.62 -12.24
C THR A 141 -10.96 13.99 -12.06
N ASN A 142 -10.85 14.57 -10.87
CA ASN A 142 -11.41 15.89 -10.58
C ASN A 142 -10.71 17.00 -11.38
N SER A 143 -9.42 16.86 -11.65
CA SER A 143 -8.66 17.81 -12.48
C SER A 143 -9.07 17.75 -13.93
N ILE A 144 -9.26 16.54 -14.49
CA ILE A 144 -9.80 16.32 -15.84
C ILE A 144 -11.21 16.92 -15.96
N ALA A 145 -12.11 16.60 -15.01
CA ALA A 145 -13.47 17.11 -15.00
C ALA A 145 -13.53 18.64 -14.99
N ARG A 146 -12.65 19.26 -14.24
CA ARG A 146 -12.57 20.73 -14.12
C ARG A 146 -11.96 21.38 -15.34
N GLU A 147 -10.87 20.84 -15.88
CA GLU A 147 -10.14 21.38 -17.05
C GLU A 147 -11.03 21.40 -18.29
N PHE A 148 -11.79 20.31 -18.51
CA PHE A 148 -12.61 20.15 -19.70
C PHE A 148 -14.10 20.46 -19.47
N ALA A 149 -14.48 20.90 -18.27
CA ALA A 149 -15.86 21.18 -17.88
C ALA A 149 -16.84 20.01 -18.15
N ILE A 150 -16.41 18.76 -17.89
CA ILE A 150 -17.17 17.54 -18.11
C ILE A 150 -17.58 16.88 -16.77
N PRO A 151 -18.61 16.03 -16.75
CA PRO A 151 -19.01 15.28 -15.56
C PRO A 151 -17.85 14.42 -15.02
N LYS A 152 -17.78 14.29 -13.67
CA LYS A 152 -16.75 13.48 -13.02
C LYS A 152 -16.75 12.02 -13.52
N GLN A 153 -17.93 11.45 -13.81
CA GLN A 153 -18.04 10.10 -14.33
C GLN A 153 -17.36 9.99 -15.71
N SER A 154 -17.65 10.91 -16.62
CA SER A 154 -17.02 10.95 -17.95
C SER A 154 -15.51 11.17 -17.87
N ALA A 155 -15.04 12.00 -16.94
CA ALA A 155 -13.63 12.20 -16.67
C ALA A 155 -12.94 10.92 -16.18
N GLU A 156 -13.61 10.14 -15.31
CA GLU A 156 -13.10 8.85 -14.85
C GLU A 156 -13.03 7.83 -15.98
N GLU A 157 -14.06 7.74 -16.82
CA GLU A 157 -14.07 6.87 -17.99
C GLU A 157 -12.95 7.22 -18.98
N LEU A 158 -12.72 8.52 -19.24
CA LEU A 158 -11.59 8.98 -20.06
C LEU A 158 -10.25 8.58 -19.47
N LYS A 159 -10.06 8.79 -18.16
CA LYS A 159 -8.83 8.42 -17.46
C LYS A 159 -8.56 6.92 -17.54
N LEU A 160 -9.58 6.10 -17.29
CA LEU A 160 -9.44 4.63 -17.29
C LEU A 160 -9.19 4.08 -18.70
N LYS A 161 -9.83 4.64 -19.73
CA LYS A 161 -9.78 4.11 -21.09
C LYS A 161 -8.60 4.66 -21.90
N TYR A 162 -8.29 5.93 -21.72
CA TYR A 162 -7.31 6.65 -22.55
C TYR A 162 -6.17 7.29 -21.76
N GLY A 163 -6.11 7.11 -20.43
CA GLY A 163 -5.12 7.74 -19.57
C GLY A 163 -3.69 7.30 -19.89
N ILE A 164 -2.85 8.27 -20.26
CA ILE A 164 -1.41 8.13 -20.45
C ILE A 164 -0.72 9.14 -19.55
N ALA A 165 0.32 8.73 -18.85
CA ALA A 165 0.96 9.50 -17.79
C ALA A 165 1.71 10.75 -18.28
N SER A 166 2.18 10.77 -19.52
CA SER A 166 2.86 11.92 -20.15
C SER A 166 2.54 12.06 -21.63
N PRO A 167 2.38 13.29 -22.13
CA PRO A 167 2.26 13.55 -23.57
C PRO A 167 3.47 13.08 -24.40
N ASP A 168 4.64 13.00 -23.77
CA ASP A 168 5.89 12.59 -24.44
C ASP A 168 5.94 11.09 -24.79
N ILE A 169 5.10 10.32 -24.12
CA ILE A 169 4.96 8.87 -24.40
C ILE A 169 4.03 8.62 -25.60
N ILE A 170 3.23 9.62 -25.98
CA ILE A 170 2.29 9.51 -27.10
C ILE A 170 3.01 9.79 -28.42
N PRO A 171 2.92 8.89 -29.41
CA PRO A 171 3.40 9.18 -30.75
C PRO A 171 2.79 10.48 -31.32
N ASP A 172 3.58 11.28 -32.04
CA ASP A 172 3.16 12.62 -32.51
C ASP A 172 1.90 12.58 -33.40
N ASP A 173 1.74 11.54 -34.18
CA ASP A 173 0.56 11.30 -35.02
C ASP A 173 -0.72 10.99 -34.23
N GLN A 174 -0.58 10.57 -32.98
CA GLN A 174 -1.70 10.22 -32.08
C GLN A 174 -2.05 11.33 -31.06
N LYS A 175 -1.17 12.32 -30.85
CA LYS A 175 -1.43 13.40 -29.90
C LYS A 175 -2.73 14.16 -30.17
N ASN A 176 -3.08 14.31 -31.45
CA ASN A 176 -4.29 15.01 -31.91
C ASN A 176 -5.51 14.08 -32.07
N TYR A 177 -5.43 12.81 -31.59
CA TYR A 177 -6.57 11.91 -31.62
C TYR A 177 -7.71 12.48 -30.78
N GLN A 178 -8.91 12.62 -31.38
CA GLN A 178 -10.07 13.26 -30.78
C GLN A 178 -10.89 12.26 -29.93
N LEU A 179 -11.09 12.62 -28.68
CA LEU A 179 -11.96 11.95 -27.73
C LEU A 179 -13.25 12.79 -27.60
N LYS A 180 -14.39 12.18 -27.90
CA LYS A 180 -15.70 12.85 -27.85
C LYS A 180 -16.45 12.46 -26.61
N VAL A 181 -16.95 13.43 -25.86
CA VAL A 181 -17.68 13.26 -24.63
C VAL A 181 -19.00 14.00 -24.73
N GLU A 182 -20.12 13.29 -24.52
CA GLU A 182 -21.43 13.90 -24.42
C GLU A 182 -21.65 14.45 -23.01
N VAL A 183 -21.97 15.74 -22.91
CA VAL A 183 -22.18 16.45 -21.65
C VAL A 183 -23.63 16.93 -21.60
N PRO A 184 -24.38 16.63 -20.52
CA PRO A 184 -25.72 17.18 -20.34
C PRO A 184 -25.71 18.72 -20.25
N THR A 185 -26.52 19.39 -21.04
CA THR A 185 -26.68 20.85 -20.93
C THR A 185 -27.60 21.23 -19.78
N GLN A 186 -27.30 22.33 -19.07
CA GLN A 186 -28.05 22.77 -17.89
C GLN A 186 -29.49 23.24 -18.20
N PHE A 187 -29.81 23.54 -19.45
CA PHE A 187 -31.05 24.24 -19.82
C PHE A 187 -31.97 23.45 -20.76
N SER A 188 -31.59 22.25 -21.17
CA SER A 188 -32.45 21.42 -22.03
C SER A 188 -32.07 19.95 -21.86
N ASN A 189 -32.99 19.05 -22.22
CA ASN A 189 -32.68 17.61 -22.33
C ASN A 189 -31.72 17.30 -23.53
N GLN A 190 -30.88 18.25 -23.91
CA GLN A 190 -29.93 18.14 -25.00
C GLN A 190 -28.53 17.85 -24.41
N THR A 191 -27.74 17.08 -25.13
CA THR A 191 -26.32 16.87 -24.85
C THR A 191 -25.49 17.74 -25.80
N GLU A 192 -24.40 18.28 -25.27
CA GLU A 192 -23.37 18.95 -26.04
C GLU A 192 -22.15 18.04 -26.15
N GLU A 193 -21.53 17.98 -27.33
CA GLU A 193 -20.32 17.21 -27.55
C GLU A 193 -19.07 18.05 -27.24
N VAL A 194 -18.32 17.65 -26.23
CA VAL A 194 -17.00 18.21 -25.91
C VAL A 194 -15.94 17.32 -26.55
N THR A 195 -15.06 17.94 -27.32
CA THR A 195 -13.94 17.25 -27.99
C THR A 195 -12.62 17.57 -27.25
N ILE A 196 -11.91 16.53 -26.86
CA ILE A 196 -10.65 16.60 -26.11
C ILE A 196 -9.62 15.79 -26.90
N THR A 197 -8.41 16.30 -27.06
CA THR A 197 -7.33 15.51 -27.67
C THR A 197 -6.65 14.61 -26.64
N LEU A 198 -6.08 13.49 -27.11
CA LEU A 198 -5.32 12.59 -26.26
C LEU A 198 -4.12 13.29 -25.60
N GLY A 199 -3.49 14.21 -26.33
CA GLY A 199 -2.38 15.03 -25.80
C GLY A 199 -2.81 15.95 -24.66
N GLU A 200 -3.97 16.63 -24.79
CA GLU A 200 -4.53 17.48 -23.72
C GLU A 200 -4.89 16.68 -22.49
N LEU A 201 -5.56 15.54 -22.64
CA LEU A 201 -5.87 14.64 -21.53
C LEU A 201 -4.61 14.21 -20.79
N SER A 202 -3.60 13.76 -21.54
CA SER A 202 -2.32 13.32 -20.98
C SER A 202 -1.56 14.46 -20.28
N ALA A 203 -1.63 15.70 -20.80
CA ALA A 203 -1.01 16.87 -20.18
C ALA A 203 -1.63 17.18 -18.80
N VAL A 204 -2.95 17.05 -18.65
CA VAL A 204 -3.62 17.18 -17.35
C VAL A 204 -3.15 16.09 -16.38
N ILE A 205 -3.11 14.83 -16.83
CA ILE A 205 -2.66 13.70 -16.02
C ILE A 205 -1.20 13.92 -15.56
N TYR A 206 -0.31 14.31 -16.46
CA TYR A 206 1.11 14.58 -16.18
C TYR A 206 1.30 15.64 -15.09
N ARG A 207 0.59 16.77 -15.18
CA ARG A 207 0.64 17.82 -14.15
C ARG A 207 0.17 17.31 -12.79
N CYS A 208 -0.89 16.51 -12.75
CA CYS A 208 -1.40 15.91 -11.51
C CYS A 208 -0.40 14.95 -10.89
N LEU A 209 0.20 14.07 -11.70
CA LEU A 209 1.23 13.13 -11.24
C LEU A 209 2.45 13.87 -10.68
N GLY A 210 2.91 14.93 -11.33
CA GLY A 210 4.00 15.77 -10.84
C GLY A 210 3.72 16.32 -9.44
N SER A 211 2.52 16.88 -9.22
CA SER A 211 2.11 17.37 -7.89
C SER A 211 2.02 16.27 -6.83
N MET A 212 1.52 15.09 -7.21
CA MET A 212 1.41 13.94 -6.31
C MET A 212 2.79 13.40 -5.92
N PHE A 213 3.72 13.31 -6.86
CA PHE A 213 5.09 12.86 -6.61
C PHE A 213 5.88 13.88 -5.78
N GLU A 214 5.73 15.18 -6.07
CA GLU A 214 6.30 16.25 -5.27
C GLU A 214 5.89 16.11 -3.80
N LEU A 215 4.60 15.98 -3.53
CA LEU A 215 4.08 15.80 -2.18
C LEU A 215 4.60 14.51 -1.51
N LEU A 216 4.66 13.40 -2.24
CA LEU A 216 5.19 12.13 -1.75
C LEU A 216 6.65 12.28 -1.29
N PHE A 217 7.52 12.82 -2.15
CA PHE A 217 8.94 12.95 -1.86
C PHE A 217 9.23 14.00 -0.79
N GLN A 218 8.48 15.09 -0.75
CA GLN A 218 8.53 16.07 0.35
C GLN A 218 8.18 15.43 1.69
N ARG A 219 7.18 14.56 1.74
CA ARG A 219 6.81 13.84 2.98
C ARG A 219 7.90 12.87 3.41
N ILE A 220 8.50 12.14 2.48
CA ILE A 220 9.60 11.21 2.76
C ILE A 220 10.80 11.98 3.32
N THR A 221 11.24 13.03 2.63
CA THR A 221 12.44 13.78 3.03
C THR A 221 12.24 14.56 4.33
N SER A 222 11.10 15.21 4.53
CA SER A 222 10.81 15.94 5.76
C SER A 222 10.75 15.04 6.97
N HIS A 223 10.14 13.85 6.84
CA HIS A 223 10.10 12.85 7.92
C HIS A 223 11.49 12.26 8.17
N GLY A 224 12.17 11.82 7.11
CA GLY A 224 13.47 11.18 7.25
C GLY A 224 14.51 12.10 7.89
N LYS A 225 14.61 13.36 7.45
CA LYS A 225 15.53 14.36 8.02
C LYS A 225 15.36 14.59 9.54
N SER A 226 14.19 14.27 10.09
CA SER A 226 13.92 14.45 11.51
C SER A 226 14.67 13.45 12.41
N PHE A 227 15.10 12.28 11.90
CA PHE A 227 15.68 11.21 12.70
C PHE A 227 16.78 10.40 12.01
N LEU A 228 17.00 10.60 10.71
CA LEU A 228 18.04 9.91 9.93
C LEU A 228 19.09 10.90 9.41
N LYS A 229 20.32 10.44 9.23
CA LYS A 229 21.39 11.23 8.58
C LYS A 229 21.28 11.20 7.08
N SER A 230 20.95 10.05 6.51
CA SER A 230 20.69 9.82 5.10
C SER A 230 19.66 8.71 4.93
N LEU A 231 19.10 8.57 3.74
CA LEU A 231 18.15 7.53 3.37
C LEU A 231 18.59 6.95 2.04
N ASP A 232 18.97 5.66 2.06
CA ASP A 232 19.48 4.96 0.88
C ASP A 232 18.41 4.02 0.31
N ILE A 233 17.96 4.31 -0.92
CA ILE A 233 16.89 3.58 -1.61
C ILE A 233 17.46 2.95 -2.89
N GLY A 234 18.28 1.91 -2.72
CA GLY A 234 18.98 1.26 -3.83
C GLY A 234 18.08 0.42 -4.73
N ALA A 235 16.97 -0.12 -4.21
CA ALA A 235 15.99 -0.85 -5.00
C ALA A 235 14.99 0.06 -5.75
N GLY A 236 14.99 1.37 -5.45
CA GLY A 236 14.12 2.35 -6.08
C GLY A 236 12.69 2.32 -5.54
N VAL A 237 11.71 2.50 -6.44
CA VAL A 237 10.29 2.66 -6.06
C VAL A 237 9.43 1.54 -6.63
N VAL A 238 8.51 1.04 -5.81
CA VAL A 238 7.48 0.08 -6.21
C VAL A 238 6.11 0.72 -6.11
N LEU A 239 5.43 0.85 -7.25
CA LEU A 239 4.08 1.40 -7.35
C LEU A 239 3.03 0.30 -7.35
N THR A 240 1.98 0.47 -6.55
CA THR A 240 0.78 -0.38 -6.51
C THR A 240 -0.49 0.46 -6.50
N GLY A 241 -1.65 -0.18 -6.44
CA GLY A 241 -2.95 0.50 -6.47
C GLY A 241 -3.46 0.73 -7.89
N GLY A 242 -4.71 1.19 -7.99
CA GLY A 242 -5.39 1.37 -9.29
C GLY A 242 -4.73 2.42 -10.18
N THR A 243 -4.20 3.49 -9.60
CA THR A 243 -3.53 4.57 -10.37
C THR A 243 -2.19 4.10 -10.96
N ALA A 244 -1.53 3.10 -10.37
CA ALA A 244 -0.32 2.50 -10.93
C ALA A 244 -0.55 1.79 -12.28
N MET A 245 -1.81 1.62 -12.69
CA MET A 245 -2.17 1.06 -14.00
C MET A 245 -2.14 2.10 -15.14
N LEU A 246 -1.95 3.38 -14.84
CA LEU A 246 -1.76 4.41 -15.87
C LEU A 246 -0.53 4.09 -16.72
N ARG A 247 -0.72 4.04 -18.03
CA ARG A 247 0.37 3.73 -18.97
C ARG A 247 1.51 4.76 -18.85
N GLY A 248 2.72 4.29 -18.57
CA GLY A 248 3.93 5.10 -18.48
C GLY A 248 4.12 5.85 -17.17
N ILE A 249 3.34 5.55 -16.13
CA ILE A 249 3.51 6.18 -14.80
C ILE A 249 4.89 5.85 -14.19
N ASP A 250 5.41 4.67 -14.44
CA ASP A 250 6.74 4.23 -14.02
C ASP A 250 7.84 5.09 -14.66
N THR A 251 7.74 5.40 -15.93
CA THR A 251 8.66 6.29 -16.65
C THR A 251 8.61 7.71 -16.07
N VAL A 252 7.41 8.27 -15.92
CA VAL A 252 7.23 9.63 -15.36
C VAL A 252 7.79 9.73 -13.94
N LEU A 253 7.57 8.72 -13.10
CA LEU A 253 8.13 8.72 -11.75
C LEU A 253 9.65 8.55 -11.76
N SER A 254 10.20 7.72 -12.67
CA SER A 254 11.65 7.57 -12.83
C SER A 254 12.32 8.91 -13.20
N ASP A 255 11.75 9.65 -14.15
CA ASP A 255 12.23 10.96 -14.56
C ASP A 255 12.11 11.97 -13.42
N TYR A 256 11.01 11.93 -12.65
CA TYR A 256 10.82 12.78 -11.48
C TYR A 256 11.88 12.50 -10.40
N ILE A 257 12.18 11.23 -10.11
CA ILE A 257 13.23 10.86 -9.13
C ILE A 257 14.59 11.42 -9.57
N ASN A 258 14.95 11.27 -10.84
CA ASN A 258 16.20 11.81 -11.37
C ASN A 258 16.27 13.33 -11.19
N TYR A 259 15.19 14.04 -11.49
CA TYR A 259 15.11 15.49 -11.27
C TYR A 259 15.20 15.86 -9.78
N TYR A 260 14.44 15.16 -8.93
CA TYR A 260 14.36 15.46 -7.50
C TYR A 260 15.68 15.23 -6.76
N THR A 261 16.38 14.14 -7.07
CA THR A 261 17.65 13.76 -6.40
C THR A 261 18.85 14.59 -6.88
N GLN A 262 18.78 15.23 -8.06
CA GLN A 262 19.81 16.15 -8.53
C GLN A 262 19.79 17.48 -7.79
N ASN A 263 18.72 17.82 -7.09
CA ASN A 263 18.64 19.06 -6.33
C ASN A 263 19.47 18.95 -5.03
N PRO A 264 20.47 19.81 -4.79
CA PRO A 264 21.30 19.78 -3.57
C PRO A 264 20.50 19.87 -2.26
N ALA A 265 19.32 20.49 -2.28
CA ALA A 265 18.45 20.56 -1.12
C ALA A 265 17.94 19.17 -0.67
N ASN A 266 18.03 18.17 -1.54
CA ASN A 266 17.55 16.80 -1.34
C ASN A 266 18.69 15.77 -1.15
N GLU A 267 19.93 16.21 -0.87
CA GLU A 267 21.10 15.34 -0.61
C GLU A 267 20.85 14.23 0.42
N PHE A 268 19.88 14.44 1.30
CA PHE A 268 19.47 13.46 2.29
C PHE A 268 18.98 12.14 1.65
N LEU A 269 18.35 12.21 0.48
CA LEU A 269 17.74 11.07 -0.20
C LEU A 269 18.61 10.57 -1.36
N HIS A 270 19.22 9.41 -1.17
CA HIS A 270 19.88 8.66 -2.24
C HIS A 270 18.88 7.62 -2.79
N CYS A 271 18.19 7.96 -3.86
CA CYS A 271 17.17 7.09 -4.45
C CYS A 271 17.56 6.69 -5.87
N ASN A 272 17.61 5.39 -6.11
CA ASN A 272 17.72 4.87 -7.47
C ASN A 272 16.44 5.20 -8.23
N SER A 273 16.56 5.70 -9.45
CA SER A 273 15.41 6.06 -10.30
C SER A 273 14.66 4.86 -10.88
N LYS A 274 15.06 3.63 -10.53
CA LYS A 274 14.33 2.42 -10.95
C LYS A 274 12.93 2.41 -10.34
N VAL A 275 11.92 2.35 -11.21
CA VAL A 275 10.52 2.22 -10.82
C VAL A 275 9.95 0.94 -11.42
N ARG A 276 9.22 0.19 -10.61
CA ARG A 276 8.45 -0.97 -11.11
C ARG A 276 7.02 -0.95 -10.63
N ILE A 277 6.15 -1.51 -11.41
CA ILE A 277 4.77 -1.77 -11.00
C ILE A 277 4.77 -3.04 -10.13
N GLY A 278 4.32 -2.90 -8.90
CA GLY A 278 4.21 -3.98 -7.92
C GLY A 278 2.93 -4.77 -8.16
N VAL A 279 3.08 -6.04 -8.43
CA VAL A 279 1.97 -6.99 -8.51
C VAL A 279 2.14 -8.04 -7.41
N PRO A 280 1.05 -8.65 -6.90
CA PRO A 280 1.16 -9.73 -5.94
C PRO A 280 2.05 -10.85 -6.45
N VAL A 281 3.11 -11.19 -5.70
CA VAL A 281 4.06 -12.26 -6.06
C VAL A 281 3.57 -13.55 -5.42
N GLY A 282 3.63 -14.68 -6.15
CA GLY A 282 3.39 -15.99 -5.58
C GLY A 282 1.93 -16.45 -5.59
N LEU A 283 1.17 -16.11 -6.63
CA LEU A 283 -0.11 -16.78 -6.95
C LEU A 283 0.02 -18.31 -7.10
N ARG A 284 1.24 -18.87 -7.09
CA ARG A 284 1.48 -20.32 -6.87
C ARG A 284 0.93 -20.83 -5.52
N MET A 285 0.51 -19.92 -4.62
CA MET A 285 -0.21 -20.32 -3.41
C MET A 285 -1.59 -20.93 -3.69
N CYS A 286 -2.11 -20.82 -4.89
CA CYS A 286 -3.31 -21.58 -5.29
C CYS A 286 -3.07 -23.08 -5.36
N ASP A 287 -1.83 -23.55 -5.45
CA ASP A 287 -1.54 -24.99 -5.41
C ASP A 287 -1.65 -25.58 -4.00
N ASP A 288 -1.40 -24.76 -2.96
CA ASP A 288 -1.51 -25.15 -1.54
C ASP A 288 -2.94 -24.99 -0.98
N ILE A 289 -3.73 -24.06 -1.55
CA ILE A 289 -5.16 -24.02 -1.28
C ILE A 289 -5.80 -25.07 -2.18
N ARG A 290 -6.33 -26.13 -1.59
CA ARG A 290 -7.15 -27.12 -2.32
C ARG A 290 -8.41 -26.45 -2.87
N ILE A 291 -8.24 -25.68 -3.96
CA ILE A 291 -9.36 -25.16 -4.72
C ILE A 291 -10.01 -26.37 -5.40
N PRO A 292 -11.30 -26.64 -5.17
CA PRO A 292 -12.00 -27.68 -5.88
C PRO A 292 -11.84 -27.53 -7.40
N ASN A 293 -11.61 -28.62 -8.11
CA ASN A 293 -11.36 -28.62 -9.57
C ASN A 293 -12.47 -27.90 -10.35
N GLU A 294 -13.69 -27.88 -9.83
CA GLU A 294 -14.85 -27.19 -10.38
C GLU A 294 -14.69 -25.64 -10.36
N LEU A 295 -13.94 -25.10 -9.38
CA LEU A 295 -13.62 -23.67 -9.30
C LEU A 295 -12.35 -23.33 -10.10
N ARG A 296 -11.42 -24.28 -10.29
CA ARG A 296 -10.27 -24.10 -11.18
C ARG A 296 -10.68 -23.95 -12.64
N SER A 297 -11.72 -24.64 -13.07
CA SER A 297 -12.22 -24.57 -14.46
C SER A 297 -13.04 -23.30 -14.75
N SER A 298 -13.59 -22.66 -13.73
CA SER A 298 -14.32 -21.38 -13.86
C SER A 298 -13.43 -20.15 -13.63
N MET A 299 -12.22 -20.33 -13.10
CA MET A 299 -11.20 -19.28 -13.06
C MET A 299 -10.63 -19.16 -14.48
N ALA A 300 -10.88 -18.04 -15.14
CA ALA A 300 -10.31 -17.75 -16.47
C ALA A 300 -8.81 -18.08 -16.47
N PRO A 301 -8.27 -18.73 -17.50
CA PRO A 301 -6.86 -19.03 -17.61
C PRO A 301 -6.09 -17.70 -17.63
N GLY A 302 -5.37 -17.43 -16.53
CA GLY A 302 -4.60 -16.21 -16.33
C GLY A 302 -5.33 -15.15 -15.48
N ILE A 303 -5.56 -15.43 -14.19
CA ILE A 303 -5.67 -14.33 -13.24
C ILE A 303 -4.32 -13.62 -13.27
N VAL A 304 -4.21 -12.63 -14.14
CA VAL A 304 -3.05 -11.75 -14.20
C VAL A 304 -3.07 -10.95 -12.90
N ALA A 305 -2.07 -11.15 -12.04
CA ALA A 305 -1.90 -10.35 -10.84
C ALA A 305 -1.83 -8.87 -11.22
N ARG A 306 -2.71 -8.06 -10.65
CA ARG A 306 -2.82 -6.62 -10.93
C ARG A 306 -2.36 -5.81 -9.73
N PRO A 307 -1.80 -4.61 -9.95
CA PRO A 307 -1.32 -3.77 -8.85
C PRO A 307 -2.42 -3.32 -7.88
N ASP A 308 -3.67 -3.17 -8.35
CA ASP A 308 -4.83 -2.82 -7.53
C ASP A 308 -5.29 -3.96 -6.58
N GLN A 309 -4.79 -5.17 -6.76
CA GLN A 309 -5.09 -6.33 -5.92
C GLN A 309 -4.07 -6.54 -4.80
N ALA A 310 -2.98 -5.77 -4.76
CA ALA A 310 -1.87 -5.96 -3.83
C ALA A 310 -2.31 -5.95 -2.36
N VAL A 311 -3.23 -5.06 -1.98
CA VAL A 311 -3.75 -4.96 -0.61
C VAL A 311 -4.47 -6.24 -0.21
N VAL A 312 -5.38 -6.75 -1.04
CA VAL A 312 -6.18 -7.96 -0.72
C VAL A 312 -5.29 -9.17 -0.56
N PHE A 313 -4.37 -9.39 -1.50
CA PHE A 313 -3.42 -10.51 -1.40
C PHE A 313 -2.48 -10.39 -0.20
N GLY A 314 -2.07 -9.16 0.13
CA GLY A 314 -1.27 -8.90 1.31
C GLY A 314 -2.00 -9.22 2.62
N LEU A 315 -3.26 -8.83 2.74
CA LEU A 315 -4.09 -9.17 3.89
C LEU A 315 -4.24 -10.69 4.05
N LEU A 316 -4.46 -11.43 2.95
CA LEU A 316 -4.54 -12.88 2.98
C LEU A 316 -3.22 -13.53 3.41
N ARG A 317 -2.07 -12.98 2.96
CA ARG A 317 -0.75 -13.45 3.39
C ARG A 317 -0.53 -13.25 4.88
N VAL A 318 -0.77 -12.04 5.38
CA VAL A 318 -0.60 -11.73 6.81
C VAL A 318 -1.52 -12.62 7.65
N ALA A 319 -2.78 -12.82 7.26
CA ALA A 319 -3.70 -13.70 7.95
C ALA A 319 -3.24 -15.16 7.98
N LYS A 320 -2.57 -15.63 6.92
CA LYS A 320 -2.00 -17.01 6.89
C LYS A 320 -0.83 -17.13 7.86
N PHE A 321 0.08 -16.15 7.92
CA PHE A 321 1.21 -16.18 8.84
C PHE A 321 0.77 -16.12 10.30
N ASP A 322 -0.17 -15.24 10.65
CA ASP A 322 -0.73 -15.16 12.01
C ASP A 322 -1.33 -16.50 12.46
N ASN A 323 -1.97 -17.22 11.55
CA ASN A 323 -2.53 -18.54 11.88
C ASN A 323 -1.43 -19.59 12.06
N LEU A 324 -0.36 -19.60 11.26
CA LEU A 324 0.76 -20.54 11.39
C LEU A 324 1.52 -20.36 12.71
N GLU A 325 1.76 -19.14 13.15
CA GLU A 325 2.36 -18.86 14.47
C GLU A 325 1.48 -19.33 15.63
N GLN A 326 0.15 -19.18 15.53
CA GLN A 326 -0.76 -19.71 16.53
C GLN A 326 -0.78 -21.25 16.55
N TYR A 327 -0.68 -21.92 15.40
CA TYR A 327 -0.57 -23.39 15.31
C TYR A 327 0.75 -23.91 15.87
N SER A 328 1.87 -23.20 15.67
CA SER A 328 3.17 -23.59 16.25
C SER A 328 3.19 -23.44 17.78
N ASN A 329 2.57 -22.40 18.30
CA ASN A 329 2.48 -22.13 19.73
C ASN A 329 1.42 -23.00 20.46
N SER A 330 0.40 -23.50 19.74
CA SER A 330 -0.63 -24.39 20.29
C SER A 330 -0.22 -25.87 20.27
N ARG A 331 0.70 -26.28 19.39
CA ARG A 331 1.29 -27.63 19.40
C ARG A 331 2.18 -27.90 20.63
N SER A 332 2.58 -26.87 21.37
CA SER A 332 3.23 -27.03 22.68
C SER A 332 2.24 -27.21 23.84
N ARG A 333 0.92 -27.16 23.61
CA ARG A 333 -0.12 -27.40 24.58
C ARG A 333 -1.27 -28.18 23.92
N ASN A 334 -1.24 -29.49 24.12
CA ASN A 334 -2.34 -30.48 23.95
C ASN A 334 -2.94 -30.67 22.54
N ASP A 335 -2.78 -31.92 22.07
CA ASP A 335 -3.66 -32.61 21.14
C ASP A 335 -5.13 -32.46 21.55
N ASP A 336 -5.94 -32.03 20.61
CA ASP A 336 -7.38 -32.26 20.38
C ASP A 336 -8.08 -30.96 19.96
N SER A 337 -8.27 -30.77 18.66
CA SER A 337 -9.45 -30.12 18.06
C SER A 337 -9.26 -29.85 16.55
N ASP A 338 -9.57 -30.87 15.74
CA ASP A 338 -9.57 -30.77 14.25
C ASP A 338 -10.85 -30.15 13.64
N GLU A 339 -11.74 -29.54 14.43
CA GLU A 339 -13.06 -29.12 13.93
C GLU A 339 -13.21 -27.65 13.52
N VAL A 340 -12.36 -26.74 13.95
CA VAL A 340 -12.54 -25.28 13.72
C VAL A 340 -12.17 -24.85 12.29
N GLY A 341 -11.28 -25.59 11.62
CA GLY A 341 -10.86 -25.26 10.24
C GLY A 341 -11.92 -25.55 9.17
N LYS A 342 -12.81 -26.48 9.43
CA LYS A 342 -13.85 -26.91 8.46
C LYS A 342 -15.02 -25.93 8.33
N GLY A 343 -15.35 -25.20 9.40
CA GLY A 343 -16.47 -24.25 9.43
C GLY A 343 -16.21 -22.99 8.62
N PHE A 344 -14.99 -22.44 8.68
CA PHE A 344 -14.64 -21.19 7.99
C PHE A 344 -14.58 -21.39 6.46
N LEU A 345 -13.98 -22.48 5.99
CA LEU A 345 -13.90 -22.80 4.57
C LEU A 345 -15.27 -23.13 3.96
N GLY A 346 -16.17 -23.74 4.74
CA GLY A 346 -17.56 -24.00 4.31
C GLY A 346 -18.38 -22.73 4.13
N ASN A 347 -18.25 -21.76 5.03
CA ASN A 347 -18.96 -20.50 4.98
C ASN A 347 -18.43 -19.57 3.87
N PHE A 348 -17.12 -19.54 3.63
CA PHE A 348 -16.50 -18.80 2.52
C PHE A 348 -16.92 -19.37 1.15
N LYS A 349 -17.03 -20.70 1.03
CA LYS A 349 -17.52 -21.38 -0.18
C LYS A 349 -18.99 -21.06 -0.46
N ASN A 350 -19.83 -20.96 0.57
CA ASN A 350 -21.25 -20.60 0.42
C ASN A 350 -21.46 -19.12 0.09
N TRP A 351 -20.62 -18.24 0.62
CA TRP A 351 -20.63 -16.82 0.28
C TRP A 351 -20.21 -16.59 -1.19
N MET A 352 -19.11 -17.20 -1.65
CA MET A 352 -18.69 -17.10 -3.07
C MET A 352 -19.73 -17.64 -4.05
N LYS A 353 -20.53 -18.63 -3.70
CA LYS A 353 -21.61 -19.14 -4.55
C LYS A 353 -22.84 -18.24 -4.63
N ARG A 354 -22.98 -17.28 -3.72
CA ARG A 354 -24.13 -16.35 -3.70
C ARG A 354 -23.84 -15.02 -4.39
N GLU A 355 -22.58 -14.61 -4.46
CA GLU A 355 -22.17 -13.26 -4.90
C GLU A 355 -21.41 -13.28 -6.27
N LEU A 356 -21.15 -14.44 -6.84
CA LEU A 356 -20.63 -14.69 -8.19
C LEU A 356 -21.64 -15.49 -9.01
#